data_7efd3af43eb52ca232cf45298e98277c
#
_entry.id   7efd3af43eb52ca232cf45298e98277c
#
_cell.length_a   1.000
_cell.length_b   1.000
_cell.length_c   1.000
_cell.angle_alpha   90.00
_cell.angle_beta   90.00
_cell.angle_gamma   90.00
#
_symmetry.space_group_name_H-M   'P 1'
#
loop_
_entity.id
_entity.type
_entity.pdbx_description
1 polymer ?
#
loop_
_entity_poly.entity_id
_entity_poly.type
_entity_poly.pdbx_seq_one_letter_code
_entity_poly.pdbx_strand_id
1 'polypeptide(L)'
;MPGEQLRVLNSPALAHRSFDDVLERSGLHPLTSTGIEILQINVGKLCNQTCKHCHVDAGPDRDEVMTRETAALCMAALEQTETPTVDITGGAPELNPQFRWLVTESKRLGRHVMDRCNLSVLLLPSQKDLGAFLAHYQVEVVASLPYFMAAYTDAQRGEGVFDKSIEAIRLLNGWGYGREGSGLELNLVYNPVGAFLPPPQASIEADFRRELLVRHGVVFNSLYTITNMPISRFLEFLLRTDNYDRYMQKLVQAYNPAAASCVMCRNTLSVGWDGVLYDCDFNQMLDLPVSFGAPVHIRDFVHDRLDKRRIVTGQHCYGCTAGAGSGCGGTTV
;
A
#
# COMPACT_ATOMS: atom_id res chain seq x y z
N MET A 1 18.20 6.52 4.88
CA MET A 1 17.35 7.60 5.46
C MET A 1 16.59 8.31 4.33
N PRO A 2 15.39 8.96 4.57
CA PRO A 2 14.60 9.59 3.50
C PRO A 2 15.41 10.56 2.62
N GLY A 3 16.16 11.50 3.22
CA GLY A 3 16.97 12.45 2.47
C GLY A 3 18.08 11.84 1.62
N GLU A 4 18.57 10.65 1.95
CA GLU A 4 19.55 9.93 1.12
C GLU A 4 18.86 9.27 -0.08
N GLN A 5 17.68 8.71 0.11
CA GLN A 5 16.85 8.18 -0.97
C GLN A 5 16.51 9.27 -1.99
N LEU A 6 16.09 10.44 -1.51
CA LEU A 6 15.80 11.60 -2.39
C LEU A 6 17.02 12.07 -3.16
N ARG A 7 18.23 12.04 -2.55
CA ARG A 7 19.47 12.37 -3.28
C ARG A 7 19.76 11.38 -4.41
N VAL A 8 19.52 10.09 -4.19
CA VAL A 8 19.65 9.06 -5.23
C VAL A 8 18.62 9.26 -6.33
N LEU A 9 17.34 9.39 -5.96
CA LEU A 9 16.22 9.55 -6.89
C LEU A 9 16.36 10.80 -7.77
N ASN A 10 16.89 11.89 -7.22
CA ASN A 10 17.07 13.17 -7.91
C ASN A 10 18.51 13.38 -8.47
N SER A 11 19.32 12.31 -8.55
CA SER A 11 20.70 12.43 -9.04
C SER A 11 20.74 12.91 -10.50
N PRO A 12 21.52 13.96 -10.82
CA PRO A 12 21.70 14.46 -12.19
C PRO A 12 22.37 13.44 -13.13
N ALA A 13 23.09 12.45 -12.57
CA ALA A 13 23.72 11.38 -13.35
C ALA A 13 22.67 10.48 -14.03
N LEU A 14 21.45 10.46 -13.51
CA LEU A 14 20.32 9.83 -14.16
C LEU A 14 19.80 10.79 -15.22
N ALA A 15 20.13 10.57 -16.48
CA ALA A 15 19.62 11.34 -17.63
C ALA A 15 18.10 11.14 -17.86
N HIS A 16 17.33 10.99 -16.77
CA HIS A 16 15.89 10.82 -16.82
C HIS A 16 15.21 12.19 -16.80
N ARG A 17 14.14 12.29 -17.57
CA ARG A 17 13.27 13.47 -17.53
C ARG A 17 12.68 13.61 -16.11
N SER A 18 12.60 14.84 -15.63
CA SER A 18 11.84 15.15 -14.43
C SER A 18 10.41 14.60 -14.56
N PHE A 19 9.86 14.06 -13.47
CA PHE A 19 8.47 13.58 -13.49
C PHE A 19 7.49 14.72 -13.78
N ASP A 20 7.74 15.92 -13.25
CA ASP A 20 6.94 17.11 -13.53
C ASP A 20 6.95 17.50 -15.01
N ASP A 21 8.11 17.37 -15.72
CA ASP A 21 8.21 17.64 -17.15
C ASP A 21 7.31 16.69 -17.99
N VAL A 22 7.19 15.44 -17.60
CA VAL A 22 6.31 14.50 -18.34
C VAL A 22 4.84 14.72 -18.00
N LEU A 23 4.51 15.13 -16.77
CA LEU A 23 3.16 15.57 -16.41
C LEU A 23 2.75 16.81 -17.19
N GLU A 24 3.65 17.81 -17.33
CA GLU A 24 3.39 19.02 -18.11
C GLU A 24 3.11 18.70 -19.57
N ARG A 25 3.95 17.85 -20.20
CA ARG A 25 3.74 17.39 -21.58
C ARG A 25 2.44 16.61 -21.78
N SER A 26 1.95 15.99 -20.73
CA SER A 26 0.71 15.22 -20.73
C SER A 26 -0.52 16.08 -20.36
N GLY A 27 -0.33 17.39 -20.07
CA GLY A 27 -1.40 18.28 -19.64
C GLY A 27 -1.92 18.00 -18.23
N LEU A 28 -1.14 17.31 -17.38
CA LEU A 28 -1.52 16.89 -16.02
C LEU A 28 -0.80 17.68 -14.92
N HIS A 29 0.10 18.61 -15.27
CA HIS A 29 0.80 19.43 -14.29
C HIS A 29 0.09 20.77 -14.01
N PRO A 30 -0.05 21.20 -12.76
CA PRO A 30 0.24 20.46 -11.55
C PRO A 30 -0.78 19.32 -11.30
N LEU A 31 -0.28 18.18 -10.81
CA LEU A 31 -1.18 17.09 -10.40
C LEU A 31 -1.97 17.53 -9.16
N THR A 32 -3.28 17.37 -9.18
CA THR A 32 -4.18 17.80 -8.09
C THR A 32 -5.06 16.66 -7.62
N SER A 33 -5.45 16.71 -6.36
CA SER A 33 -6.47 15.82 -5.80
C SER A 33 -7.82 16.04 -6.48
N THR A 34 -8.60 14.97 -6.61
CA THR A 34 -9.97 14.96 -7.14
C THR A 34 -11.01 14.75 -6.03
N GLY A 35 -10.55 14.70 -4.78
CA GLY A 35 -11.37 14.46 -3.61
C GLY A 35 -10.65 13.53 -2.63
N ILE A 36 -11.22 13.32 -1.44
CA ILE A 36 -10.73 12.36 -0.45
C ILE A 36 -11.73 11.22 -0.35
N GLU A 37 -11.57 10.20 -1.22
CA GLU A 37 -12.39 8.99 -1.18
C GLU A 37 -11.83 7.94 -0.22
N ILE A 38 -10.51 8.01 0.05
CA ILE A 38 -9.81 7.09 0.94
C ILE A 38 -9.02 7.89 1.96
N LEU A 39 -9.30 7.66 3.24
CA LEU A 39 -8.42 8.05 4.33
C LEU A 39 -7.53 6.84 4.64
N GLN A 40 -6.27 6.90 4.20
CA GLN A 40 -5.29 5.87 4.50
C GLN A 40 -4.61 6.18 5.82
N ILE A 41 -4.62 5.24 6.75
CA ILE A 41 -4.04 5.39 8.10
C ILE A 41 -2.85 4.44 8.22
N ASN A 42 -1.64 4.98 8.15
CA ASN A 42 -0.43 4.21 8.39
C ASN A 42 -0.14 4.17 9.90
N VAL A 43 -0.42 3.03 10.51
CA VAL A 43 -0.33 2.85 11.97
C VAL A 43 1.09 2.61 12.49
N GLY A 44 2.10 2.64 11.62
CA GLY A 44 3.51 2.56 12.01
C GLY A 44 4.29 1.47 11.31
N LYS A 45 5.49 1.20 11.82
CA LYS A 45 6.45 0.28 11.19
C LYS A 45 6.64 -1.04 11.93
N LEU A 46 5.93 -1.26 13.04
CA LEU A 46 6.00 -2.53 13.77
C LEU A 46 5.49 -3.67 12.89
N CYS A 47 6.30 -4.72 12.70
CA CYS A 47 5.98 -5.90 11.90
C CYS A 47 6.75 -7.10 12.41
N ASN A 48 6.17 -8.30 12.34
CA ASN A 48 6.87 -9.54 12.68
C ASN A 48 7.73 -10.09 11.52
N GLN A 49 7.88 -9.33 10.42
CA GLN A 49 8.65 -9.71 9.24
C GLN A 49 9.59 -8.57 8.79
N THR A 50 10.65 -8.95 8.06
CA THR A 50 11.63 -8.02 7.45
C THR A 50 11.75 -8.26 5.95
N CYS A 51 10.63 -8.04 5.21
CA CYS A 51 10.57 -8.29 3.77
C CYS A 51 11.57 -7.45 2.98
N LYS A 52 12.22 -8.05 1.97
CA LYS A 52 13.26 -7.39 1.16
C LYS A 52 12.76 -6.28 0.24
N HIS A 53 11.47 -6.29 -0.09
CA HIS A 53 10.83 -5.28 -0.95
C HIS A 53 9.97 -4.28 -0.15
N CYS A 54 10.06 -4.29 1.18
CA CYS A 54 9.22 -3.48 2.05
C CYS A 54 9.48 -1.98 1.81
N HIS A 55 8.47 -1.27 1.31
CA HIS A 55 8.54 0.17 1.10
C HIS A 55 8.39 0.96 2.41
N VAL A 56 7.76 0.38 3.43
CA VAL A 56 7.59 0.97 4.77
C VAL A 56 8.87 0.88 5.60
N ASP A 57 9.78 -0.03 5.26
CA ASP A 57 10.94 -0.39 6.09
C ASP A 57 10.54 -0.89 7.48
N ALA A 58 9.53 -1.75 7.51
CA ALA A 58 8.96 -2.30 8.73
C ALA A 58 9.77 -3.49 9.29
N GLY A 59 9.67 -3.72 10.59
CA GLY A 59 10.37 -4.82 11.26
C GLY A 59 9.95 -5.00 12.72
N PRO A 60 10.44 -6.06 13.37
CA PRO A 60 10.13 -6.34 14.78
C PRO A 60 10.86 -5.41 15.77
N ASP A 61 11.88 -4.71 15.31
CA ASP A 61 12.72 -3.77 16.05
C ASP A 61 12.33 -2.31 15.86
N ARG A 62 11.11 -2.06 15.28
CA ARG A 62 10.62 -0.71 15.00
C ARG A 62 9.71 -0.23 16.10
N ASP A 63 9.94 1.02 16.54
CA ASP A 63 9.22 1.69 17.62
C ASP A 63 8.15 2.68 17.11
N GLU A 64 8.10 2.89 15.79
CA GLU A 64 7.10 3.76 15.18
C GLU A 64 5.73 3.09 15.21
N VAL A 65 4.90 3.51 16.18
CA VAL A 65 3.57 2.97 16.44
C VAL A 65 2.60 4.12 16.69
N MET A 66 1.49 4.18 15.95
CA MET A 66 0.46 5.20 16.12
C MET A 66 -0.16 5.12 17.51
N THR A 67 -0.20 6.26 18.19
CA THR A 67 -0.80 6.39 19.52
C THR A 67 -2.33 6.49 19.44
N ARG A 68 -3.00 6.32 20.59
CA ARG A 68 -4.45 6.53 20.70
C ARG A 68 -4.87 7.96 20.36
N GLU A 69 -4.06 8.94 20.74
CA GLU A 69 -4.31 10.34 20.47
C GLU A 69 -4.31 10.64 18.97
N THR A 70 -3.29 10.16 18.26
CA THR A 70 -3.22 10.30 16.79
C THR A 70 -4.37 9.57 16.10
N ALA A 71 -4.67 8.34 16.53
CA ALA A 71 -5.81 7.58 16.00
C ALA A 71 -7.14 8.31 16.21
N ALA A 72 -7.34 8.95 17.38
CA ALA A 72 -8.55 9.73 17.65
C ALA A 72 -8.66 10.96 16.76
N LEU A 73 -7.55 11.63 16.42
CA LEU A 73 -7.54 12.73 15.46
C LEU A 73 -7.94 12.25 14.04
N CYS A 74 -7.52 11.06 13.63
CA CYS A 74 -7.96 10.46 12.35
C CYS A 74 -9.49 10.26 12.36
N MET A 75 -10.06 9.73 13.44
CA MET A 75 -11.51 9.55 13.54
C MET A 75 -12.27 10.88 13.58
N ALA A 76 -11.75 11.89 14.28
CA ALA A 76 -12.33 13.23 14.31
C ALA A 76 -12.32 13.90 12.91
N ALA A 77 -11.26 13.69 12.12
CA ALA A 77 -11.23 14.12 10.72
C ALA A 77 -12.26 13.38 9.87
N LEU A 78 -12.39 12.07 10.07
CA LEU A 78 -13.35 11.24 9.35
C LEU A 78 -14.81 11.61 9.65
N GLU A 79 -15.12 12.02 10.89
CA GLU A 79 -16.45 12.52 11.27
C GLU A 79 -16.84 13.83 10.59
N GLN A 80 -15.87 14.62 10.16
CA GLN A 80 -16.09 15.88 9.43
C GLN A 80 -16.24 15.71 7.92
N THR A 81 -16.16 14.48 7.41
CA THR A 81 -16.17 14.18 5.97
C THR A 81 -17.12 13.05 5.63
N GLU A 82 -17.49 12.97 4.34
CA GLU A 82 -18.19 11.82 3.78
C GLU A 82 -17.25 10.79 3.14
N THR A 83 -15.96 10.83 3.48
CA THR A 83 -14.95 9.89 2.97
C THR A 83 -15.42 8.44 3.19
N PRO A 84 -15.68 7.67 2.11
CA PRO A 84 -16.35 6.37 2.24
C PRO A 84 -15.45 5.26 2.77
N THR A 85 -14.13 5.37 2.58
CA THR A 85 -13.21 4.26 2.82
C THR A 85 -12.08 4.64 3.78
N VAL A 86 -11.79 3.76 4.72
CA VAL A 86 -10.61 3.79 5.59
C VAL A 86 -9.70 2.62 5.20
N ASP A 87 -8.47 2.92 4.81
CA ASP A 87 -7.44 1.94 4.44
C ASP A 87 -6.36 1.90 5.53
N ILE A 88 -6.36 0.86 6.36
CA ILE A 88 -5.41 0.72 7.47
C ILE A 88 -4.17 0.00 6.94
N THR A 89 -3.02 0.67 7.00
CA THR A 89 -1.74 0.19 6.48
C THR A 89 -0.61 0.37 7.49
N GLY A 90 0.59 -0.06 7.14
CA GLY A 90 1.79 0.07 7.96
C GLY A 90 2.75 -1.11 7.78
N GLY A 91 3.37 -1.53 8.87
CA GLY A 91 4.16 -2.76 8.92
C GLY A 91 3.27 -3.99 8.94
N ALA A 92 2.71 -4.29 10.11
CA ALA A 92 1.61 -5.23 10.32
C ALA A 92 0.55 -4.49 11.14
N PRO A 93 -0.48 -3.92 10.49
CA PRO A 93 -1.46 -3.08 11.16
C PRO A 93 -2.09 -3.75 12.38
N GLU A 94 -2.33 -5.04 12.30
CA GLU A 94 -2.98 -5.87 13.32
C GLU A 94 -2.17 -5.98 14.63
N LEU A 95 -0.88 -5.66 14.58
CA LEU A 95 -0.02 -5.60 15.77
C LEU A 95 -0.10 -4.25 16.49
N ASN A 96 -0.66 -3.22 15.85
CA ASN A 96 -0.86 -1.92 16.52
C ASN A 96 -1.98 -2.05 17.56
N PRO A 97 -1.78 -1.59 18.82
CA PRO A 97 -2.80 -1.64 19.86
C PRO A 97 -4.10 -0.91 19.53
N GLN A 98 -4.07 0.04 18.58
CA GLN A 98 -5.23 0.81 18.16
C GLN A 98 -5.98 0.20 16.97
N PHE A 99 -5.44 -0.84 16.32
CA PHE A 99 -6.02 -1.43 15.10
C PHE A 99 -7.50 -1.79 15.27
N ARG A 100 -7.83 -2.57 16.29
CA ARG A 100 -9.21 -3.01 16.54
C ARG A 100 -10.14 -1.84 16.83
N TRP A 101 -9.66 -0.84 17.55
CA TRP A 101 -10.44 0.35 17.81
C TRP A 101 -10.67 1.18 16.54
N LEU A 102 -9.65 1.38 15.71
CA LEU A 102 -9.79 2.07 14.41
C LEU A 102 -10.83 1.37 13.53
N VAL A 103 -10.80 0.04 13.43
CA VAL A 103 -11.81 -0.74 12.70
C VAL A 103 -13.20 -0.48 13.27
N THR A 104 -13.38 -0.63 14.59
CA THR A 104 -14.68 -0.46 15.25
C THR A 104 -15.26 0.92 15.04
N GLU A 105 -14.46 1.97 15.25
CA GLU A 105 -14.93 3.35 15.09
C GLU A 105 -15.21 3.70 13.63
N SER A 106 -14.38 3.26 12.70
CA SER A 106 -14.64 3.46 11.26
C SER A 106 -15.95 2.80 10.84
N LYS A 107 -16.23 1.59 11.32
CA LYS A 107 -17.51 0.90 11.06
C LYS A 107 -18.69 1.59 11.75
N ARG A 108 -18.51 2.13 12.97
CA ARG A 108 -19.52 2.94 13.64
C ARG A 108 -19.92 4.17 12.82
N LEU A 109 -18.96 4.75 12.10
CA LEU A 109 -19.18 5.87 11.17
C LEU A 109 -19.71 5.42 9.80
N GLY A 110 -20.02 4.14 9.61
CA GLY A 110 -20.56 3.59 8.37
C GLY A 110 -19.53 3.48 7.23
N ARG A 111 -18.23 3.53 7.54
CA ARG A 111 -17.19 3.51 6.52
C ARG A 111 -16.83 2.07 6.09
N HIS A 112 -16.47 1.92 4.82
CA HIS A 112 -15.79 0.71 4.36
C HIS A 112 -14.38 0.67 4.97
N VAL A 113 -13.96 -0.50 5.48
CA VAL A 113 -12.63 -0.64 6.10
C VAL A 113 -11.84 -1.70 5.37
N MET A 114 -10.63 -1.32 4.96
CA MET A 114 -9.62 -2.19 4.36
C MET A 114 -8.46 -2.38 5.35
N ASP A 115 -7.97 -3.61 5.46
CA ASP A 115 -6.78 -3.97 6.22
C ASP A 115 -5.68 -4.45 5.26
N ARG A 116 -4.53 -3.77 5.23
CA ARG A 116 -3.33 -4.19 4.49
C ARG A 116 -2.61 -5.29 5.25
N CYS A 117 -3.25 -6.43 5.28
CA CYS A 117 -3.02 -7.53 6.18
C CYS A 117 -1.66 -8.21 5.99
N ASN A 118 -0.95 -8.42 7.10
CA ASN A 118 0.11 -9.37 7.17
C ASN A 118 -0.42 -10.75 7.60
N LEU A 119 -0.66 -11.63 6.64
CA LEU A 119 -1.26 -12.95 6.85
C LEU A 119 -0.63 -13.76 8.00
N SER A 120 0.69 -13.62 8.21
CA SER A 120 1.37 -14.39 9.28
C SER A 120 0.94 -13.98 10.69
N VAL A 121 0.37 -12.78 10.86
CA VAL A 121 -0.14 -12.31 12.16
C VAL A 121 -1.38 -13.09 12.59
N LEU A 122 -2.22 -13.50 11.64
CA LEU A 122 -3.41 -14.32 11.92
C LEU A 122 -3.11 -15.65 12.62
N LEU A 123 -1.88 -16.13 12.50
CA LEU A 123 -1.43 -17.39 13.09
C LEU A 123 -0.76 -17.22 14.47
N LEU A 124 -0.62 -15.98 14.94
CA LEU A 124 -0.03 -15.73 16.25
C LEU A 124 -1.01 -16.15 17.37
N PRO A 125 -0.53 -16.83 18.44
CA PRO A 125 -1.39 -17.23 19.56
C PRO A 125 -2.14 -16.05 20.21
N SER A 126 -1.55 -14.84 20.18
CA SER A 126 -2.16 -13.61 20.69
C SER A 126 -3.24 -13.04 19.77
N GLN A 127 -3.37 -13.53 18.53
CA GLN A 127 -4.30 -13.03 17.51
C GLN A 127 -5.28 -14.11 17.00
N LYS A 128 -5.48 -15.19 17.78
CA LYS A 128 -6.33 -16.33 17.40
C LYS A 128 -7.79 -15.96 17.10
N ASP A 129 -8.28 -14.85 17.61
CA ASP A 129 -9.66 -14.33 17.41
C ASP A 129 -9.73 -13.28 16.29
N LEU A 130 -8.58 -12.92 15.68
CA LEU A 130 -8.51 -11.85 14.68
C LEU A 130 -9.36 -12.17 13.45
N GLY A 131 -9.31 -13.40 12.93
CA GLY A 131 -10.13 -13.80 11.77
C GLY A 131 -11.63 -13.63 12.04
N ALA A 132 -12.10 -14.00 13.24
CA ALA A 132 -13.49 -13.78 13.66
C ALA A 132 -13.83 -12.29 13.78
N PHE A 133 -12.92 -11.49 14.32
CA PHE A 133 -13.06 -10.05 14.45
C PHE A 133 -13.19 -9.38 13.06
N LEU A 134 -12.29 -9.68 12.13
CA LEU A 134 -12.33 -9.14 10.76
C LEU A 134 -13.64 -9.52 10.05
N ALA A 135 -14.08 -10.78 10.17
CA ALA A 135 -15.34 -11.26 9.59
C ALA A 135 -16.57 -10.58 10.21
N HIS A 136 -16.59 -10.40 11.54
CA HIS A 136 -17.69 -9.73 12.23
C HIS A 136 -17.89 -8.29 11.75
N TYR A 137 -16.79 -7.55 11.56
CA TYR A 137 -16.82 -6.18 11.07
C TYR A 137 -16.83 -6.07 9.56
N GLN A 138 -16.85 -7.18 8.81
CA GLN A 138 -16.78 -7.19 7.35
C GLN A 138 -15.63 -6.30 6.83
N VAL A 139 -14.44 -6.50 7.40
CA VAL A 139 -13.22 -5.80 6.97
C VAL A 139 -12.74 -6.42 5.67
N GLU A 140 -12.50 -5.64 4.63
CA GLU A 140 -11.81 -6.11 3.43
C GLU A 140 -10.36 -6.43 3.77
N VAL A 141 -9.93 -7.66 3.50
CA VAL A 141 -8.56 -8.09 3.73
C VAL A 141 -7.76 -8.01 2.43
N VAL A 142 -6.77 -7.13 2.39
CA VAL A 142 -5.85 -6.99 1.26
C VAL A 142 -4.48 -7.53 1.67
N ALA A 143 -4.19 -8.75 1.25
CA ALA A 143 -3.09 -9.54 1.78
C ALA A 143 -1.92 -9.70 0.80
N SER A 144 -0.70 -9.49 1.27
CA SER A 144 0.50 -9.65 0.45
C SER A 144 0.85 -11.13 0.25
N LEU A 145 0.67 -11.62 -0.97
CA LEU A 145 1.20 -12.91 -1.45
C LEU A 145 1.94 -12.68 -2.77
N PRO A 146 3.24 -12.35 -2.74
CA PRO A 146 3.99 -11.93 -3.93
C PRO A 146 3.95 -12.91 -5.09
N TYR A 147 3.86 -14.22 -4.80
CA TYR A 147 3.72 -15.25 -5.83
C TYR A 147 3.04 -16.50 -5.29
N PHE A 148 2.47 -17.33 -6.17
CA PHE A 148 1.80 -18.59 -5.81
C PHE A 148 2.75 -19.79 -5.62
N MET A 149 4.06 -19.56 -5.60
CA MET A 149 5.10 -20.57 -5.33
C MET A 149 5.97 -20.13 -4.16
N ALA A 150 6.27 -21.08 -3.25
CA ALA A 150 7.06 -20.84 -2.05
C ALA A 150 8.42 -20.19 -2.35
N ALA A 151 9.18 -20.71 -3.32
CA ALA A 151 10.51 -20.21 -3.64
C ALA A 151 10.56 -18.70 -3.93
N TYR A 152 9.54 -18.15 -4.61
CA TYR A 152 9.48 -16.74 -4.96
C TYR A 152 8.93 -15.87 -3.81
N THR A 153 7.92 -16.33 -3.11
CA THR A 153 7.37 -15.61 -1.95
C THR A 153 8.39 -15.57 -0.81
N ASP A 154 9.00 -16.68 -0.49
CA ASP A 154 10.00 -16.77 0.58
C ASP A 154 11.27 -15.97 0.24
N ALA A 155 11.68 -15.92 -1.02
CA ALA A 155 12.79 -15.08 -1.47
C ALA A 155 12.58 -13.59 -1.15
N GLN A 156 11.33 -13.11 -1.15
CA GLN A 156 10.99 -11.72 -0.84
C GLN A 156 10.63 -11.49 0.63
N ARG A 157 9.91 -12.41 1.26
CA ARG A 157 9.28 -12.20 2.57
C ARG A 157 9.97 -12.94 3.72
N GLY A 158 10.78 -13.94 3.44
CA GLY A 158 11.45 -14.81 4.43
C GLY A 158 11.03 -16.26 4.32
N GLU A 159 11.88 -17.15 4.80
CA GLU A 159 11.68 -18.60 4.75
C GLU A 159 10.39 -19.03 5.49
N GLY A 160 9.60 -19.90 4.85
CA GLY A 160 8.35 -20.45 5.38
C GLY A 160 7.18 -19.45 5.45
N VAL A 161 7.32 -18.24 4.91
CA VAL A 161 6.22 -17.26 4.89
C VAL A 161 5.13 -17.68 3.91
N PHE A 162 5.48 -18.35 2.82
CA PHE A 162 4.49 -18.88 1.89
C PHE A 162 3.52 -19.86 2.57
N ASP A 163 4.03 -20.86 3.27
CA ASP A 163 3.20 -21.87 3.92
C ASP A 163 2.30 -21.24 5.00
N LYS A 164 2.84 -20.32 5.81
CA LYS A 164 2.06 -19.53 6.77
C LYS A 164 0.97 -18.71 6.07
N SER A 165 1.28 -18.12 4.92
CA SER A 165 0.28 -17.35 4.17
C SER A 165 -0.85 -18.24 3.66
N ILE A 166 -0.56 -19.44 3.16
CA ILE A 166 -1.56 -20.41 2.73
C ILE A 166 -2.44 -20.87 3.89
N GLU A 167 -1.83 -21.15 5.06
CA GLU A 167 -2.57 -21.52 6.27
C GLU A 167 -3.51 -20.40 6.72
N ALA A 168 -3.04 -19.16 6.74
CA ALA A 168 -3.85 -18.00 7.10
C ALA A 168 -5.00 -17.77 6.10
N ILE A 169 -4.75 -17.94 4.78
CA ILE A 169 -5.82 -17.84 3.77
C ILE A 169 -6.87 -18.94 3.98
N ARG A 170 -6.47 -20.18 4.30
CA ARG A 170 -7.43 -21.26 4.65
C ARG A 170 -8.29 -20.90 5.86
N LEU A 171 -7.67 -20.32 6.88
CA LEU A 171 -8.40 -19.83 8.06
C LEU A 171 -9.42 -18.75 7.67
N LEU A 172 -9.02 -17.75 6.86
CA LEU A 172 -9.93 -16.72 6.34
C LEU A 172 -11.04 -17.31 5.47
N ASN A 173 -10.73 -18.26 4.57
CA ASN A 173 -11.72 -18.97 3.77
C ASN A 173 -12.71 -19.77 4.63
N GLY A 174 -12.27 -20.25 5.79
CA GLY A 174 -13.14 -20.88 6.80
C GLY A 174 -14.17 -19.92 7.38
N TRP A 175 -13.86 -18.64 7.49
CA TRP A 175 -14.79 -17.57 7.88
C TRP A 175 -15.66 -17.06 6.73
N GLY A 176 -15.41 -17.49 5.50
CA GLY A 176 -16.15 -17.07 4.30
C GLY A 176 -15.43 -16.10 3.39
N TYR A 177 -14.24 -15.61 3.76
CA TYR A 177 -13.45 -14.71 2.92
C TYR A 177 -13.12 -15.36 1.56
N GLY A 178 -13.15 -14.56 0.48
CA GLY A 178 -12.85 -15.04 -0.86
C GLY A 178 -13.93 -15.92 -1.50
N ARG A 179 -15.04 -16.19 -0.78
CA ARG A 179 -16.14 -17.02 -1.26
C ARG A 179 -17.25 -16.17 -1.87
N GLU A 180 -17.76 -16.60 -2.99
CA GLU A 180 -18.89 -15.93 -3.66
C GLU A 180 -20.11 -15.83 -2.73
N GLY A 181 -20.75 -14.66 -2.71
CA GLY A 181 -21.96 -14.40 -1.93
C GLY A 181 -21.77 -14.25 -0.41
N SER A 182 -20.55 -14.37 0.12
CA SER A 182 -20.28 -14.21 1.56
C SER A 182 -20.30 -12.75 2.03
N GLY A 183 -19.99 -11.80 1.13
CA GLY A 183 -19.79 -10.40 1.48
C GLY A 183 -18.45 -10.13 2.20
N LEU A 184 -17.56 -11.14 2.33
CA LEU A 184 -16.25 -11.03 2.96
C LEU A 184 -15.16 -11.08 1.89
N GLU A 185 -14.53 -9.93 1.65
CA GLU A 185 -13.55 -9.78 0.57
C GLU A 185 -12.13 -10.07 1.03
N LEU A 186 -11.47 -10.98 0.30
CA LEU A 186 -10.04 -11.27 0.39
C LEU A 186 -9.40 -10.96 -0.96
N ASN A 187 -8.56 -9.96 -1.00
CA ASN A 187 -7.80 -9.57 -2.17
C ASN A 187 -6.32 -9.84 -1.94
N LEU A 188 -5.64 -10.41 -2.93
CA LEU A 188 -4.22 -10.70 -2.84
C LEU A 188 -3.39 -9.66 -3.57
N VAL A 189 -2.17 -9.41 -3.10
CA VAL A 189 -1.23 -8.48 -3.71
C VAL A 189 -0.04 -9.25 -4.27
N TYR A 190 0.15 -9.10 -5.58
CA TYR A 190 1.31 -9.57 -6.33
C TYR A 190 2.34 -8.45 -6.48
N ASN A 191 3.62 -8.78 -6.26
CA ASN A 191 4.77 -7.94 -6.59
C ASN A 191 5.78 -8.75 -7.40
N PRO A 192 6.32 -8.19 -8.52
CA PRO A 192 7.37 -8.86 -9.28
C PRO A 192 8.60 -9.15 -8.42
N VAL A 193 9.21 -10.32 -8.63
CA VAL A 193 10.50 -10.62 -8.00
C VAL A 193 11.62 -9.93 -8.77
N GLY A 194 12.29 -8.95 -8.14
CA GLY A 194 13.39 -8.20 -8.75
C GLY A 194 12.96 -6.97 -9.56
N ALA A 195 13.86 -6.50 -10.45
CA ALA A 195 13.74 -5.25 -11.20
C ALA A 195 12.91 -5.42 -12.50
N PHE A 196 11.65 -5.82 -12.35
CA PHE A 196 10.73 -6.07 -13.46
C PHE A 196 9.42 -5.29 -13.26
N LEU A 197 8.76 -4.95 -14.37
CA LEU A 197 7.38 -4.49 -14.35
C LEU A 197 6.44 -5.71 -14.20
N PRO A 198 5.26 -5.55 -13.57
CA PRO A 198 4.30 -6.61 -13.48
C PRO A 198 3.76 -6.99 -14.88
N PRO A 199 3.38 -8.27 -15.09
CA PRO A 199 2.62 -8.67 -16.26
C PRO A 199 1.19 -8.09 -16.21
N PRO A 200 0.39 -8.23 -17.30
CA PRO A 200 -1.03 -7.86 -17.27
C PRO A 200 -1.77 -8.54 -16.12
N GLN A 201 -2.48 -7.77 -15.30
CA GLN A 201 -3.12 -8.24 -14.06
C GLN A 201 -4.06 -9.42 -14.30
N ALA A 202 -4.90 -9.37 -15.32
CA ALA A 202 -5.84 -10.45 -15.62
C ALA A 202 -5.14 -11.80 -15.89
N SER A 203 -3.98 -11.78 -16.56
CA SER A 203 -3.21 -12.99 -16.85
C SER A 203 -2.64 -13.62 -15.58
N ILE A 204 -1.96 -12.83 -14.77
CA ILE A 204 -1.35 -13.33 -13.53
C ILE A 204 -2.43 -13.72 -12.49
N GLU A 205 -3.56 -13.04 -12.46
CA GLU A 205 -4.69 -13.40 -11.60
C GLU A 205 -5.26 -14.78 -11.97
N ALA A 206 -5.42 -15.06 -13.26
CA ALA A 206 -5.89 -16.38 -13.72
C ALA A 206 -4.94 -17.51 -13.29
N ASP A 207 -3.63 -17.28 -13.34
CA ASP A 207 -2.64 -18.23 -12.85
C ASP A 207 -2.73 -18.41 -11.33
N PHE A 208 -2.83 -17.32 -10.55
CA PHE A 208 -3.00 -17.37 -9.10
C PHE A 208 -4.25 -18.17 -8.71
N ARG A 209 -5.40 -17.90 -9.35
CA ARG A 209 -6.65 -18.61 -9.07
C ARG A 209 -6.50 -20.11 -9.33
N ARG A 210 -5.95 -20.49 -10.47
CA ARG A 210 -5.74 -21.89 -10.82
C ARG A 210 -4.78 -22.59 -9.85
N GLU A 211 -3.60 -22.03 -9.67
CA GLU A 211 -2.55 -22.67 -8.88
C GLU A 211 -2.91 -22.77 -7.39
N LEU A 212 -3.45 -21.70 -6.80
CA LEU A 212 -3.84 -21.67 -5.39
C LEU A 212 -5.02 -22.60 -5.11
N LEU A 213 -6.01 -22.67 -6.01
CA LEU A 213 -7.13 -23.60 -5.86
C LEU A 213 -6.68 -25.05 -6.00
N VAL A 214 -5.95 -25.39 -7.07
CA VAL A 214 -5.57 -26.78 -7.36
C VAL A 214 -4.58 -27.33 -6.34
N ARG A 215 -3.57 -26.53 -5.98
CA ARG A 215 -2.50 -27.02 -5.08
C ARG A 215 -2.83 -26.90 -3.61
N HIS A 216 -3.60 -25.87 -3.23
CA HIS A 216 -3.75 -25.51 -1.82
C HIS A 216 -5.21 -25.47 -1.37
N GLY A 217 -6.19 -25.54 -2.27
CA GLY A 217 -7.61 -25.48 -1.96
C GLY A 217 -8.07 -24.14 -1.39
N VAL A 218 -7.37 -23.05 -1.72
CA VAL A 218 -7.69 -21.69 -1.25
C VAL A 218 -8.25 -20.83 -2.36
N VAL A 219 -9.11 -19.88 -1.99
CA VAL A 219 -9.80 -18.96 -2.90
C VAL A 219 -9.64 -17.51 -2.43
N PHE A 220 -9.77 -16.57 -3.37
CA PHE A 220 -9.71 -15.13 -3.13
C PHE A 220 -10.58 -14.37 -4.14
N ASN A 221 -10.90 -13.09 -3.90
CA ASN A 221 -11.78 -12.30 -4.76
C ASN A 221 -11.01 -11.67 -5.95
N SER A 222 -9.92 -10.94 -5.69
CA SER A 222 -9.15 -10.24 -6.74
C SER A 222 -7.66 -10.29 -6.46
N LEU A 223 -6.86 -10.12 -7.53
CA LEU A 223 -5.41 -9.96 -7.42
C LEU A 223 -5.02 -8.54 -7.82
N TYR A 224 -4.37 -7.82 -6.93
CA TYR A 224 -3.81 -6.51 -7.20
C TYR A 224 -2.34 -6.64 -7.60
N THR A 225 -1.99 -6.16 -8.79
CA THR A 225 -0.59 -6.13 -9.22
C THR A 225 0.04 -4.80 -8.89
N ILE A 226 1.11 -4.82 -8.09
CA ILE A 226 1.80 -3.62 -7.63
C ILE A 226 3.24 -3.63 -8.14
N THR A 227 3.63 -2.54 -8.81
CA THR A 227 5.02 -2.27 -9.21
C THR A 227 5.88 -2.03 -7.96
N ASN A 228 7.04 -2.64 -7.90
CA ASN A 228 7.97 -2.36 -6.81
C ASN A 228 8.44 -0.92 -6.87
N MET A 229 8.14 -0.14 -5.84
CA MET A 229 8.52 1.26 -5.75
C MET A 229 10.03 1.38 -5.49
N PRO A 230 10.78 2.22 -6.24
CA PRO A 230 12.24 2.37 -6.07
C PRO A 230 12.61 3.19 -4.84
N ILE A 231 12.12 2.77 -3.67
CA ILE A 231 12.34 3.40 -2.36
C ILE A 231 12.68 2.34 -1.31
N SER A 232 13.14 2.77 -0.14
CA SER A 232 13.40 1.93 1.04
C SER A 232 14.24 0.69 0.70
N ARG A 233 13.91 -0.48 1.22
CA ARG A 233 14.69 -1.72 1.01
C ARG A 233 14.78 -2.14 -0.45
N PHE A 234 13.79 -1.81 -1.28
CA PHE A 234 13.88 -2.14 -2.70
C PHE A 234 14.88 -1.22 -3.43
N LEU A 235 14.98 0.06 -3.06
CA LEU A 235 16.04 0.94 -3.55
C LEU A 235 17.43 0.41 -3.16
N GLU A 236 17.60 0.00 -1.91
CA GLU A 236 18.87 -0.62 -1.44
C GLU A 236 19.22 -1.88 -2.25
N PHE A 237 18.22 -2.72 -2.53
CA PHE A 237 18.41 -3.88 -3.39
C PHE A 237 18.86 -3.47 -4.81
N LEU A 238 18.21 -2.49 -5.42
CA LEU A 238 18.55 -2.00 -6.76
C LEU A 238 19.99 -1.47 -6.82
N LEU A 239 20.39 -0.68 -5.82
CA LEU A 239 21.76 -0.12 -5.73
C LEU A 239 22.80 -1.23 -5.54
N ARG A 240 22.55 -2.15 -4.60
CA ARG A 240 23.49 -3.26 -4.31
C ARG A 240 23.69 -4.19 -5.50
N THR A 241 22.67 -4.34 -6.36
CA THR A 241 22.71 -5.24 -7.53
C THR A 241 23.02 -4.52 -8.84
N ASP A 242 23.36 -3.24 -8.79
CA ASP A 242 23.64 -2.39 -9.97
C ASP A 242 22.48 -2.38 -11.00
N ASN A 243 21.25 -2.45 -10.50
CA ASN A 243 20.04 -2.47 -11.33
C ASN A 243 19.25 -1.15 -11.30
N TYR A 244 19.68 -0.15 -10.52
CA TYR A 244 18.90 1.06 -10.30
C TYR A 244 18.63 1.83 -11.57
N ASP A 245 19.67 2.18 -12.33
CA ASP A 245 19.56 2.96 -13.57
C ASP A 245 18.69 2.24 -14.60
N ARG A 246 18.93 0.94 -14.78
CA ARG A 246 18.15 0.12 -15.71
C ARG A 246 16.68 0.03 -15.30
N TYR A 247 16.39 -0.05 -14.01
CA TYR A 247 15.01 -0.11 -13.51
C TYR A 247 14.31 1.23 -13.70
N MET A 248 14.95 2.34 -13.33
CA MET A 248 14.40 3.68 -13.55
C MET A 248 14.15 3.96 -15.03
N GLN A 249 15.07 3.56 -15.93
CA GLN A 249 14.85 3.66 -17.37
C GLN A 249 13.60 2.92 -17.83
N LYS A 250 13.37 1.71 -17.32
CA LYS A 250 12.14 0.94 -17.64
C LYS A 250 10.90 1.68 -17.18
N LEU A 251 10.88 2.22 -15.95
CA LEU A 251 9.74 2.98 -15.44
C LEU A 251 9.45 4.21 -16.30
N VAL A 252 10.49 5.00 -16.63
CA VAL A 252 10.38 6.20 -17.46
C VAL A 252 9.90 5.88 -18.87
N GLN A 253 10.44 4.83 -19.51
CA GLN A 253 10.03 4.39 -20.85
C GLN A 253 8.59 3.86 -20.88
N ALA A 254 8.13 3.29 -19.76
CA ALA A 254 6.78 2.76 -19.61
C ALA A 254 5.78 3.79 -19.08
N TYR A 255 6.16 5.06 -18.92
CA TYR A 255 5.24 6.10 -18.45
C TYR A 255 3.96 6.14 -19.28
N ASN A 256 2.82 6.11 -18.59
CA ASN A 256 1.50 6.11 -19.21
C ASN A 256 0.67 7.30 -18.69
N PRO A 257 0.32 8.29 -19.54
CA PRO A 257 -0.49 9.45 -19.14
C PRO A 257 -1.87 9.05 -18.60
N ALA A 258 -2.49 7.99 -19.15
CA ALA A 258 -3.78 7.51 -18.67
C ALA A 258 -3.64 6.98 -17.23
N ALA A 259 -2.60 6.22 -16.93
CA ALA A 259 -2.32 5.79 -15.56
C ALA A 259 -2.02 6.98 -14.64
N ALA A 260 -1.28 7.99 -15.12
CA ALA A 260 -0.99 9.20 -14.36
C ALA A 260 -2.26 9.99 -13.99
N SER A 261 -3.28 9.96 -14.82
CA SER A 261 -4.58 10.61 -14.52
C SER A 261 -5.40 9.88 -13.45
N CYS A 262 -5.08 8.62 -13.16
CA CYS A 262 -5.82 7.74 -12.27
C CYS A 262 -5.00 7.28 -11.04
N VAL A 263 -3.85 7.92 -10.75
CA VAL A 263 -3.02 7.55 -9.59
C VAL A 263 -3.76 7.76 -8.28
N MET A 264 -3.56 6.84 -7.34
CA MET A 264 -4.24 6.79 -6.03
C MET A 264 -4.12 8.08 -5.21
N CYS A 265 -2.99 8.80 -5.28
CA CYS A 265 -2.77 10.03 -4.52
C CYS A 265 -3.76 11.16 -4.88
N ARG A 266 -4.51 11.04 -5.98
CA ARG A 266 -5.55 12.00 -6.36
C ARG A 266 -6.84 11.86 -5.55
N ASN A 267 -7.14 10.68 -5.05
CA ASN A 267 -8.35 10.43 -4.24
C ASN A 267 -8.05 9.87 -2.84
N THR A 268 -6.78 9.78 -2.46
CA THR A 268 -6.34 9.31 -1.14
C THR A 268 -5.68 10.44 -0.36
N LEU A 269 -5.92 10.49 0.94
CA LEU A 269 -5.12 11.24 1.91
C LEU A 269 -4.50 10.24 2.87
N SER A 270 -3.17 10.23 2.99
CA SER A 270 -2.44 9.32 3.89
C SER A 270 -2.02 10.04 5.16
N VAL A 271 -2.24 9.40 6.32
CA VAL A 271 -1.89 9.89 7.64
C VAL A 271 -0.80 9.00 8.22
N GLY A 272 0.34 9.58 8.57
CA GLY A 272 1.42 8.88 9.24
C GLY A 272 1.11 8.53 10.69
N TRP A 273 1.88 7.60 11.26
CA TRP A 273 1.75 7.20 12.69
C TRP A 273 1.92 8.36 13.67
N ASP A 274 2.60 9.41 13.26
CA ASP A 274 2.85 10.66 13.98
C ASP A 274 1.81 11.74 13.69
N GLY A 275 0.86 11.48 12.80
CA GLY A 275 -0.20 12.39 12.40
C GLY A 275 0.16 13.35 11.27
N VAL A 276 1.36 13.25 10.69
CA VAL A 276 1.73 14.04 9.51
C VAL A 276 0.94 13.55 8.29
N LEU A 277 0.51 14.49 7.44
CA LEU A 277 -0.29 14.22 6.25
C LEU A 277 0.58 14.10 4.99
N TYR A 278 0.26 13.12 4.17
CA TYR A 278 0.94 12.83 2.92
C TYR A 278 -0.08 12.57 1.79
N ASP A 279 0.35 12.73 0.56
CA ASP A 279 -0.49 12.39 -0.61
C ASP A 279 -0.64 10.87 -0.81
N CYS A 280 0.34 10.10 -0.35
CA CYS A 280 0.34 8.63 -0.33
C CYS A 280 1.38 8.11 0.67
N ASP A 281 1.32 6.83 1.01
CA ASP A 281 2.28 6.17 1.89
C ASP A 281 3.71 6.10 1.31
N PHE A 282 3.89 6.16 0.00
CA PHE A 282 5.22 6.27 -0.61
C PHE A 282 5.88 7.62 -0.33
N ASN A 283 5.12 8.71 -0.42
CA ASN A 283 5.60 10.03 -0.03
C ASN A 283 5.97 10.08 1.46
N GLN A 284 5.23 9.38 2.32
CA GLN A 284 5.56 9.24 3.73
C GLN A 284 6.94 8.61 3.94
N MET A 285 7.28 7.57 3.18
CA MET A 285 8.58 6.88 3.33
C MET A 285 9.76 7.71 2.81
N LEU A 286 9.48 8.76 2.05
CA LEU A 286 10.45 9.74 1.54
C LEU A 286 10.44 11.06 2.34
N ASP A 287 9.61 11.17 3.37
CA ASP A 287 9.42 12.39 4.15
C ASP A 287 9.03 13.60 3.28
N LEU A 288 8.04 13.35 2.40
CA LEU A 288 7.44 14.34 1.50
C LEU A 288 5.99 14.63 1.93
N PRO A 289 5.77 15.44 2.98
CA PRO A 289 4.43 15.76 3.44
C PRO A 289 3.66 16.59 2.40
N VAL A 290 2.34 16.65 2.54
CA VAL A 290 1.50 17.57 1.77
C VAL A 290 2.05 19.01 1.89
N SER A 291 1.91 19.78 0.83
CA SER A 291 2.56 21.08 0.71
C SER A 291 1.63 22.12 0.08
N PHE A 292 2.20 23.19 -0.45
CA PHE A 292 1.48 24.25 -1.19
C PHE A 292 0.34 24.89 -0.38
N GLY A 293 0.56 25.04 0.95
CA GLY A 293 -0.39 25.69 1.85
C GLY A 293 -1.47 24.74 2.41
N ALA A 294 -1.48 23.44 2.09
CA ALA A 294 -2.34 22.46 2.76
C ALA A 294 -1.92 22.24 4.22
N PRO A 295 -2.85 21.89 5.14
CA PRO A 295 -2.50 21.48 6.50
C PRO A 295 -1.57 20.26 6.49
N VAL A 296 -0.47 20.32 7.23
CA VAL A 296 0.57 19.28 7.22
C VAL A 296 0.35 18.20 8.27
N HIS A 297 -0.55 18.45 9.25
CA HIS A 297 -0.80 17.50 10.33
C HIS A 297 -2.30 17.31 10.54
N ILE A 298 -2.70 16.09 10.89
CA ILE A 298 -4.12 15.71 11.08
C ILE A 298 -4.85 16.55 12.15
N ARG A 299 -4.13 17.08 13.15
CA ARG A 299 -4.71 18.00 14.16
C ARG A 299 -5.25 19.29 13.55
N ASP A 300 -4.68 19.71 12.42
CA ASP A 300 -5.03 20.93 11.71
C ASP A 300 -5.89 20.62 10.47
N PHE A 301 -6.56 19.47 10.48
CA PHE A 301 -7.36 19.00 9.36
C PHE A 301 -8.43 20.00 8.97
N VAL A 302 -8.44 20.40 7.70
CA VAL A 302 -9.48 21.24 7.08
C VAL A 302 -9.79 20.63 5.73
N HIS A 303 -10.96 20.00 5.58
CA HIS A 303 -11.38 19.26 4.40
C HIS A 303 -11.19 20.07 3.11
N ASP A 304 -11.75 21.29 3.04
CA ASP A 304 -11.73 22.12 1.83
C ASP A 304 -10.33 22.51 1.35
N ARG A 305 -9.34 22.51 2.25
CA ARG A 305 -7.93 22.78 1.92
C ARG A 305 -7.17 21.54 1.44
N LEU A 306 -7.70 20.38 1.74
CA LEU A 306 -7.09 19.08 1.41
C LEU A 306 -7.76 18.43 0.18
N ASP A 307 -9.04 18.68 -0.03
CA ASP A 307 -9.86 18.06 -1.06
C ASP A 307 -9.35 18.32 -2.50
N LYS A 308 -8.85 19.53 -2.75
CA LYS A 308 -8.29 19.94 -4.06
C LYS A 308 -6.82 20.31 -3.99
N ARG A 309 -6.09 19.76 -3.03
CA ARG A 309 -4.67 20.06 -2.83
C ARG A 309 -3.84 19.71 -4.06
N ARG A 310 -2.78 20.46 -4.27
CA ARG A 310 -1.71 20.08 -5.19
C ARG A 310 -0.91 18.93 -4.59
N ILE A 311 -0.68 17.89 -5.40
CA ILE A 311 0.04 16.68 -4.99
C ILE A 311 1.56 16.93 -5.09
N VAL A 312 2.30 16.47 -4.10
CA VAL A 312 3.75 16.47 -4.09
C VAL A 312 4.25 15.28 -4.90
N THR A 313 4.93 15.56 -5.99
CA THR A 313 5.44 14.58 -6.96
C THR A 313 6.95 14.45 -6.89
N GLY A 314 7.49 13.35 -7.41
CA GLY A 314 8.92 13.10 -7.51
C GLY A 314 9.24 11.94 -8.45
N GLN A 315 10.51 11.61 -8.61
CA GLN A 315 10.96 10.57 -9.55
C GLN A 315 10.40 9.18 -9.23
N HIS A 316 10.11 8.88 -7.96
CA HIS A 316 9.47 7.63 -7.55
C HIS A 316 8.07 7.46 -8.15
N CYS A 317 7.36 8.55 -8.49
CA CYS A 317 6.01 8.50 -9.07
C CYS A 317 5.95 7.78 -10.43
N TYR A 318 7.09 7.62 -11.11
CA TYR A 318 7.17 6.75 -12.28
C TYR A 318 6.77 5.30 -11.95
N GLY A 319 6.95 4.84 -10.71
CA GLY A 319 6.51 3.52 -10.27
C GLY A 319 4.99 3.34 -10.31
N CYS A 320 4.22 4.40 -10.01
CA CYS A 320 2.76 4.37 -10.06
C CYS A 320 2.20 4.53 -11.47
N THR A 321 2.98 5.09 -12.42
CA THR A 321 2.49 5.50 -13.75
C THR A 321 3.03 4.63 -14.88
N ALA A 322 3.87 3.64 -14.58
CA ALA A 322 4.43 2.72 -15.58
C ALA A 322 3.40 1.68 -16.05
N GLY A 323 3.33 1.43 -17.35
CA GLY A 323 2.48 0.41 -17.96
C GLY A 323 0.98 0.66 -17.73
N ALA A 324 0.29 -0.30 -17.14
CA ALA A 324 -1.13 -0.16 -16.77
C ALA A 324 -1.34 0.63 -15.48
N GLY A 325 -0.29 1.25 -14.95
CA GLY A 325 -0.31 1.92 -13.66
C GLY A 325 -0.26 0.97 -12.47
N SER A 326 -0.04 1.54 -11.30
CA SER A 326 0.06 0.77 -10.05
C SER A 326 -0.44 1.64 -8.89
N GLY A 327 -1.47 1.16 -8.22
CA GLY A 327 -2.01 1.76 -7.02
C GLY A 327 -2.28 0.71 -5.95
N CYS A 328 -2.76 1.11 -4.79
CA CYS A 328 -3.11 0.21 -3.71
C CYS A 328 -4.23 -0.79 -4.05
N GLY A 329 -5.01 -0.53 -5.10
CA GLY A 329 -6.02 -1.44 -5.66
C GLY A 329 -5.57 -2.19 -6.93
N GLY A 330 -4.26 -2.23 -7.23
CA GLY A 330 -3.72 -2.87 -8.43
C GLY A 330 -3.54 -1.92 -9.61
N THR A 331 -3.76 -2.39 -10.85
CA THR A 331 -3.65 -1.57 -12.05
C THR A 331 -4.68 -0.45 -12.06
N THR A 332 -4.32 0.71 -12.62
CA THR A 332 -5.20 1.91 -12.64
C THR A 332 -5.90 2.11 -13.98
N VAL A 333 -5.43 1.42 -15.05
CA VAL A 333 -6.01 1.44 -16.40
C VAL A 333 -5.94 0.06 -17.04
#